data_a63aa7f5007fd6d8c01a1e83f34580c2
#
_entry.id   a63aa7f5007fd6d8c01a1e83f34580c2
#
_cell.length_a   1.000
_cell.length_b   1.000
_cell.length_c   1.000
_cell.angle_alpha   90.00
_cell.angle_beta   90.00
_cell.angle_gamma   90.00
#
_symmetry.space_group_name_H-M   'P 1'
#
loop_
_entity.id
_entity.type
_entity.pdbx_description
1 polymer ?
#
loop_
_entity_poly.entity_id
_entity_poly.type
_entity_poly.pdbx_seq_one_letter_code
_entity_poly.pdbx_strand_id
1 'polypeptide(L)'
;GINLMSEPLKATRFGYPCDRIPTSFELYFKYKPGTYAHTGDVFETREGTPDFCAIYAVFFDNVKAKAENPLNIPTLDGSNVFTSSSIIAIANLHTCDNAEYRQWEQGTNGEWKFINIPFKGVDENVDYLTLVDPERLKKQEYSLTIVCCSSYYGDFFEGAIDSELTI
;
A
#
# COMPACT_ATOMS: atom_id res chain seq x y z
N GLY A 1 17.53 -17.99 -2.89
CA GLY A 1 17.42 -16.53 -2.93
C GLY A 1 16.26 -16.10 -3.81
N ILE A 2 15.66 -14.95 -3.52
CA ILE A 2 14.59 -14.39 -4.36
C ILE A 2 15.21 -13.93 -5.67
N ASN A 3 14.69 -14.39 -6.78
CA ASN A 3 15.11 -13.91 -8.09
C ASN A 3 14.30 -12.63 -8.42
N LEU A 4 14.93 -11.47 -8.26
CA LEU A 4 14.31 -10.16 -8.51
C LEU A 4 13.76 -10.01 -9.93
N MET A 5 14.31 -10.71 -10.90
CA MET A 5 13.86 -10.65 -12.29
C MET A 5 12.59 -11.47 -12.53
N SER A 6 12.38 -12.56 -11.78
CA SER A 6 11.23 -13.44 -11.95
C SER A 6 10.12 -13.23 -10.90
N GLU A 7 10.46 -12.67 -9.73
CA GLU A 7 9.54 -12.47 -8.61
C GLU A 7 9.76 -11.10 -7.95
N PRO A 8 9.61 -9.98 -8.69
CA PRO A 8 9.92 -8.64 -8.18
C PRO A 8 9.04 -8.25 -6.97
N LEU A 9 7.78 -8.66 -6.94
CA LEU A 9 6.85 -8.41 -5.84
C LEU A 9 7.32 -9.00 -4.51
N LYS A 10 8.08 -10.09 -4.52
CA LYS A 10 8.61 -10.74 -3.32
C LYS A 10 9.90 -10.11 -2.78
N ALA A 11 10.44 -9.13 -3.47
CA ALA A 11 11.70 -8.47 -3.07
C ALA A 11 11.52 -7.54 -1.88
N THR A 12 10.39 -6.83 -1.83
CA THR A 12 10.10 -5.87 -0.76
C THR A 12 9.54 -6.60 0.46
N ARG A 13 9.94 -6.14 1.66
CA ARG A 13 9.42 -6.62 2.93
C ARG A 13 8.69 -5.48 3.63
N PHE A 14 7.42 -5.70 3.90
CA PHE A 14 6.53 -4.73 4.49
C PHE A 14 6.17 -5.08 5.92
N GLY A 15 6.23 -4.12 6.81
CA GLY A 15 5.73 -4.23 8.17
C GLY A 15 6.73 -3.78 9.22
N TYR A 16 6.35 -2.76 9.97
CA TYR A 16 7.02 -2.28 11.17
C TYR A 16 6.16 -2.59 12.39
N PRO A 17 6.68 -3.32 13.40
CA PRO A 17 5.91 -3.64 14.59
C PRO A 17 5.42 -2.39 15.29
N CYS A 18 4.17 -2.39 15.74
CA CYS A 18 3.55 -1.25 16.41
C CYS A 18 2.77 -1.68 17.67
N ASP A 19 2.61 -0.72 18.58
CA ASP A 19 1.91 -0.87 19.87
C ASP A 19 0.60 -0.07 19.94
N ARG A 20 0.15 0.44 18.80
CA ARG A 20 -1.09 1.23 18.66
C ARG A 20 -1.90 0.76 17.48
N ILE A 21 -3.23 0.85 17.61
CA ILE A 21 -4.15 0.58 16.50
C ILE A 21 -4.27 1.86 15.67
N PRO A 22 -3.95 1.85 14.37
CA PRO A 22 -4.15 3.02 13.53
C PRO A 22 -5.66 3.19 13.25
N THR A 23 -6.13 4.46 13.27
CA THR A 23 -7.52 4.80 12.96
C THR A 23 -7.65 5.65 11.70
N SER A 24 -6.61 6.42 11.38
CA SER A 24 -6.52 7.21 10.15
C SER A 24 -5.10 7.24 9.62
N PHE A 25 -4.99 7.46 8.33
CA PHE A 25 -3.75 7.71 7.62
C PHE A 25 -3.79 9.12 7.04
N GLU A 26 -2.88 9.96 7.48
CA GLU A 26 -2.84 11.38 7.14
C GLU A 26 -1.48 11.75 6.56
N LEU A 27 -1.49 12.49 5.45
CA LEU A 27 -0.29 13.09 4.91
C LEU A 27 -0.59 14.26 3.98
N TYR A 28 0.42 15.12 3.77
CA TYR A 28 0.47 16.04 2.65
C TYR A 28 1.29 15.45 1.53
N PHE A 29 0.81 15.59 0.31
CA PHE A 29 1.57 15.16 -0.86
C PHE A 29 1.34 16.06 -2.06
N LYS A 30 2.27 15.96 -2.99
CA LYS A 30 2.18 16.56 -4.32
C LYS A 30 2.60 15.51 -5.34
N TYR A 31 1.80 15.35 -6.39
CA TYR A 31 2.05 14.37 -7.41
C TYR A 31 1.98 14.97 -8.81
N LYS A 32 2.97 14.66 -9.61
CA LYS A 32 3.05 14.94 -11.04
C LYS A 32 3.16 13.60 -11.77
N PRO A 33 2.11 13.17 -12.51
CA PRO A 33 2.18 11.95 -13.30
C PRO A 33 3.10 12.13 -14.50
N GLY A 34 3.88 11.11 -14.80
CA GLY A 34 4.50 10.92 -16.11
C GLY A 34 3.53 10.23 -17.08
N THR A 35 3.99 9.98 -18.29
CA THR A 35 3.23 9.23 -19.31
C THR A 35 3.94 7.91 -19.57
N TYR A 36 3.20 6.82 -19.63
CA TYR A 36 3.76 5.50 -19.96
C TYR A 36 4.35 5.54 -21.37
N ALA A 37 5.68 5.40 -21.48
CA ALA A 37 6.40 5.35 -22.74
C ALA A 37 6.50 3.94 -23.30
N HIS A 38 6.49 2.95 -22.42
CA HIS A 38 6.49 1.53 -22.74
C HIS A 38 5.75 0.80 -21.64
N THR A 39 4.80 0.00 -22.04
CA THR A 39 4.12 -0.92 -21.13
C THR A 39 4.58 -2.32 -21.49
N GLY A 40 5.03 -3.08 -20.50
CA GLY A 40 5.41 -4.47 -20.69
C GLY A 40 4.25 -5.32 -21.21
N ASP A 41 4.50 -6.58 -21.48
CA ASP A 41 3.52 -7.51 -22.09
C ASP A 41 2.18 -7.63 -21.32
N VAL A 42 2.14 -7.19 -20.05
CA VAL A 42 0.96 -7.32 -19.20
C VAL A 42 -0.03 -6.16 -19.40
N PHE A 43 0.43 -4.97 -19.82
CA PHE A 43 -0.40 -3.75 -19.88
C PHE A 43 -0.21 -2.92 -21.15
N GLU A 44 -0.06 -3.57 -22.30
CA GLU A 44 0.13 -2.93 -23.62
C GLU A 44 -0.86 -1.79 -23.93
N THR A 45 -2.04 -1.80 -23.28
CA THR A 45 -3.09 -0.79 -23.49
C THR A 45 -2.86 0.53 -22.77
N ARG A 46 -1.77 0.69 -21.98
CA ARG A 46 -1.50 1.89 -21.18
C ARG A 46 -0.53 2.86 -21.80
N GLU A 47 0.16 2.47 -22.88
CA GLU A 47 1.08 3.36 -23.59
C GLU A 47 0.41 4.68 -23.95
N GLY A 48 1.06 5.78 -23.65
CA GLY A 48 0.52 7.12 -23.86
C GLY A 48 -0.49 7.60 -22.81
N THR A 49 -0.86 6.77 -21.83
CA THR A 49 -1.74 7.21 -20.73
C THR A 49 -0.93 7.78 -19.56
N PRO A 50 -1.51 8.69 -18.74
CA PRO A 50 -0.86 9.15 -17.53
C PRO A 50 -0.68 8.03 -16.50
N ASP A 51 0.42 8.07 -15.77
CA ASP A 51 0.66 7.23 -14.59
C ASP A 51 -0.20 7.71 -13.40
N PHE A 52 -0.26 6.93 -12.34
CA PHE A 52 -0.87 7.33 -11.08
C PHE A 52 -0.07 6.79 -9.89
N CYS A 53 -0.11 7.52 -8.78
CA CYS A 53 0.64 7.15 -7.58
C CYS A 53 -0.09 6.08 -6.76
N ALA A 54 0.68 5.35 -5.94
CA ALA A 54 0.15 4.46 -4.92
C ALA A 54 0.46 5.05 -3.53
N ILE A 55 -0.58 5.32 -2.75
CA ILE A 55 -0.47 5.80 -1.38
C ILE A 55 -1.44 4.98 -0.51
N TYR A 56 -0.89 4.16 0.38
CA TYR A 56 -1.71 3.32 1.25
C TYR A 56 -0.98 2.94 2.55
N ALA A 57 -1.76 2.49 3.53
CA ALA A 57 -1.28 1.91 4.75
C ALA A 57 -2.05 0.62 5.08
N VAL A 58 -1.35 -0.39 5.58
CA VAL A 58 -1.90 -1.71 5.92
C VAL A 58 -1.53 -2.07 7.34
N PHE A 59 -2.54 -2.39 8.16
CA PHE A 59 -2.39 -2.89 9.52
C PHE A 59 -2.71 -4.38 9.55
N PHE A 60 -1.82 -5.19 10.13
CA PHE A 60 -1.90 -6.63 10.08
C PHE A 60 -1.32 -7.32 11.31
N ASP A 61 -1.77 -8.57 11.56
CA ASP A 61 -1.24 -9.49 12.57
C ASP A 61 0.09 -10.08 12.07
N ASN A 62 1.21 -9.68 12.66
CA ASN A 62 2.52 -10.12 12.21
C ASN A 62 2.87 -11.56 12.63
N VAL A 63 2.24 -12.09 13.67
CA VAL A 63 2.37 -13.51 14.05
C VAL A 63 1.70 -14.40 13.01
N LYS A 64 0.50 -13.99 12.56
CA LYS A 64 -0.24 -14.70 11.50
C LYS A 64 0.50 -14.58 10.16
N ALA A 65 0.96 -13.39 9.81
CA ALA A 65 1.78 -13.17 8.61
C ALA A 65 3.03 -14.05 8.61
N LYS A 66 3.72 -14.17 9.77
CA LYS A 66 4.87 -15.07 9.94
C LYS A 66 4.52 -16.52 9.68
N ALA A 67 3.38 -16.99 10.17
CA ALA A 67 2.94 -18.38 9.97
C ALA A 67 2.60 -18.69 8.51
N GLU A 68 2.10 -17.69 7.76
CA GLU A 68 1.76 -17.82 6.34
C GLU A 68 2.99 -17.66 5.42
N ASN A 69 4.06 -17.02 5.90
CA ASN A 69 5.22 -16.71 5.08
C ASN A 69 6.15 -17.92 4.96
N PRO A 70 6.47 -18.40 3.75
CA PRO A 70 7.38 -19.53 3.53
C PRO A 70 8.77 -19.36 4.15
N LEU A 71 9.22 -18.11 4.34
CA LEU A 71 10.49 -17.79 4.98
C LEU A 71 10.36 -17.63 6.50
N ASN A 72 9.16 -17.85 7.07
CA ASN A 72 8.87 -17.71 8.50
C ASN A 72 9.28 -16.34 9.09
N ILE A 73 9.01 -15.26 8.33
CA ILE A 73 9.27 -13.87 8.74
C ILE A 73 7.94 -13.10 8.92
N PRO A 74 7.86 -12.15 9.90
CA PRO A 74 6.62 -11.47 10.26
C PRO A 74 6.32 -10.27 9.34
N THR A 75 6.42 -10.46 8.02
CA THR A 75 6.27 -9.39 7.03
C THR A 75 5.35 -9.82 5.90
N LEU A 76 4.69 -8.83 5.29
CA LEU A 76 4.08 -8.96 3.96
C LEU A 76 5.10 -8.65 2.87
N ASP A 77 4.73 -8.88 1.63
CA ASP A 77 5.46 -8.45 0.43
C ASP A 77 4.48 -7.94 -0.64
N GLY A 78 4.97 -7.49 -1.79
CA GLY A 78 4.13 -6.93 -2.85
C GLY A 78 3.10 -7.92 -3.42
N SER A 79 3.34 -9.24 -3.29
CA SER A 79 2.41 -10.25 -3.79
C SER A 79 1.21 -10.48 -2.87
N ASN A 80 1.29 -10.08 -1.59
CA ASN A 80 0.26 -10.38 -0.60
C ASN A 80 -0.19 -9.19 0.28
N VAL A 81 0.36 -7.99 0.05
CA VAL A 81 0.07 -6.79 0.85
C VAL A 81 -1.42 -6.37 0.87
N PHE A 82 -2.22 -6.86 -0.07
CA PHE A 82 -3.68 -6.66 -0.10
C PHE A 82 -4.50 -7.95 0.02
N THR A 83 -3.85 -9.12 0.04
CA THR A 83 -4.55 -10.42 -0.06
C THR A 83 -4.26 -11.37 1.09
N SER A 84 -3.25 -11.10 1.93
CA SER A 84 -2.94 -11.93 3.09
C SER A 84 -4.11 -11.98 4.07
N SER A 85 -4.40 -13.15 4.61
CA SER A 85 -5.42 -13.33 5.63
C SER A 85 -5.04 -12.71 6.99
N SER A 86 -3.78 -12.29 7.14
CA SER A 86 -3.28 -11.58 8.32
C SER A 86 -3.69 -10.11 8.39
N ILE A 87 -4.18 -9.53 7.29
CA ILE A 87 -4.59 -8.12 7.20
C ILE A 87 -5.83 -7.89 8.05
N ILE A 88 -5.80 -6.84 8.85
CA ILE A 88 -6.88 -6.41 9.76
C ILE A 88 -7.60 -5.20 9.19
N ALA A 89 -6.85 -4.16 8.77
CA ALA A 89 -7.43 -2.94 8.23
C ALA A 89 -6.51 -2.27 7.22
N ILE A 90 -7.09 -1.52 6.30
CA ILE A 90 -6.39 -0.82 5.21
C ILE A 90 -6.91 0.63 5.13
N ALA A 91 -5.99 1.57 4.92
CA ALA A 91 -6.28 2.91 4.42
C ALA A 91 -5.60 3.06 3.05
N ASN A 92 -6.38 3.28 1.98
CA ASN A 92 -5.85 3.29 0.61
C ASN A 92 -6.48 4.45 -0.18
N LEU A 93 -5.62 5.30 -0.76
CA LEU A 93 -6.06 6.43 -1.56
C LEU A 93 -6.91 6.00 -2.76
N HIS A 94 -6.50 4.91 -3.43
CA HIS A 94 -7.19 4.38 -4.61
C HIS A 94 -8.64 3.95 -4.35
N THR A 95 -8.93 3.43 -3.16
CA THR A 95 -10.24 2.85 -2.80
C THR A 95 -10.97 3.63 -1.69
N CYS A 96 -10.45 4.76 -1.22
CA CYS A 96 -11.09 5.55 -0.18
C CYS A 96 -12.45 6.10 -0.64
N ASP A 97 -13.33 6.43 0.30
CA ASP A 97 -14.68 6.93 -0.03
C ASP A 97 -14.66 8.32 -0.65
N ASN A 98 -13.64 9.12 -0.35
CA ASN A 98 -13.55 10.49 -0.85
C ASN A 98 -13.13 10.50 -2.32
N ALA A 99 -14.10 10.80 -3.20
CA ALA A 99 -13.90 10.84 -4.64
C ALA A 99 -12.89 11.92 -5.09
N GLU A 100 -12.80 13.04 -4.36
CA GLU A 100 -11.83 14.09 -4.64
C GLU A 100 -10.40 13.60 -4.36
N TYR A 101 -10.18 12.89 -3.26
CA TYR A 101 -8.87 12.31 -2.95
C TYR A 101 -8.41 11.34 -4.03
N ARG A 102 -9.31 10.47 -4.53
CA ARG A 102 -8.97 9.52 -5.61
C ARG A 102 -8.57 10.19 -6.92
N GLN A 103 -9.04 11.41 -7.19
CA GLN A 103 -8.62 12.17 -8.36
C GLN A 103 -7.16 12.65 -8.24
N TRP A 104 -6.69 12.93 -7.03
CA TRP A 104 -5.34 13.42 -6.80
C TRP A 104 -4.24 12.36 -7.02
N GLU A 105 -4.61 11.07 -7.04
CA GLU A 105 -3.66 10.01 -7.45
C GLU A 105 -3.21 10.12 -8.91
N GLN A 106 -4.00 10.85 -9.75
CA GLN A 106 -3.71 11.10 -11.15
C GLN A 106 -3.05 12.47 -11.37
N GLY A 107 -2.76 13.21 -10.30
CA GLY A 107 -2.06 14.48 -10.35
C GLY A 107 -2.68 15.54 -9.45
N THR A 108 -1.83 16.38 -8.86
CA THR A 108 -2.24 17.46 -7.96
C THR A 108 -2.06 18.86 -8.57
N ASN A 109 -1.74 18.93 -9.87
CA ASN A 109 -1.48 20.19 -10.60
C ASN A 109 -0.41 21.07 -9.92
N GLY A 110 0.59 20.45 -9.31
CA GLY A 110 1.67 21.15 -8.61
C GLY A 110 1.32 21.67 -7.22
N GLU A 111 0.09 21.45 -6.74
CA GLU A 111 -0.37 21.87 -5.42
C GLU A 111 -0.15 20.79 -4.37
N TRP A 112 0.13 21.21 -3.13
CA TRP A 112 0.09 20.33 -1.98
C TRP A 112 -1.35 19.97 -1.64
N LYS A 113 -1.63 18.69 -1.50
CA LYS A 113 -2.92 18.15 -1.08
C LYS A 113 -2.78 17.44 0.27
N PHE A 114 -3.76 17.64 1.14
CA PHE A 114 -3.88 16.93 2.40
C PHE A 114 -4.91 15.81 2.27
N ILE A 115 -4.57 14.63 2.70
CA ILE A 115 -5.51 13.51 2.82
C ILE A 115 -5.59 13.05 4.27
N ASN A 116 -6.80 12.65 4.66
CA ASN A 116 -7.10 11.94 5.90
C ASN A 116 -8.00 10.77 5.53
N ILE A 117 -7.43 9.57 5.46
CA ILE A 117 -8.11 8.35 5.05
C ILE A 117 -8.32 7.46 6.27
N PRO A 118 -9.57 7.22 6.70
CA PRO A 118 -9.86 6.28 7.76
C PRO A 118 -9.40 4.86 7.41
N PHE A 119 -8.85 4.14 8.38
CA PHE A 119 -8.66 2.71 8.23
C PHE A 119 -10.01 2.00 8.21
N LYS A 120 -10.15 1.07 7.25
CA LYS A 120 -11.32 0.20 7.13
C LYS A 120 -10.91 -1.25 7.35
N GLY A 121 -11.71 -1.97 8.13
CA GLY A 121 -11.55 -3.42 8.27
C GLY A 121 -11.71 -4.13 6.93
N VAL A 122 -11.00 -5.24 6.75
CA VAL A 122 -11.16 -6.09 5.55
C VAL A 122 -12.54 -6.75 5.48
N ASP A 123 -13.20 -6.94 6.63
CA ASP A 123 -14.60 -7.31 6.72
C ASP A 123 -15.40 -6.09 7.18
N GLU A 124 -16.22 -5.55 6.30
CA GLU A 124 -17.04 -4.36 6.57
C GLU A 124 -18.10 -4.58 7.66
N ASN A 125 -18.45 -5.83 7.96
CA ASN A 125 -19.44 -6.17 8.99
C ASN A 125 -18.81 -6.30 10.40
N VAL A 126 -17.49 -6.18 10.50
CA VAL A 126 -16.76 -6.34 11.76
C VAL A 126 -16.01 -5.06 12.08
N ASP A 127 -16.20 -4.52 13.28
CA ASP A 127 -15.34 -3.46 13.78
C ASP A 127 -13.94 -4.04 14.03
N TYR A 128 -12.99 -3.65 13.15
CA TYR A 128 -11.63 -4.18 13.19
C TYR A 128 -10.91 -3.89 14.52
N LEU A 129 -11.33 -2.86 15.26
CA LEU A 129 -10.77 -2.56 16.58
C LEU A 129 -10.97 -3.71 17.56
N THR A 130 -12.07 -4.48 17.40
CA THR A 130 -12.40 -5.64 18.24
C THR A 130 -11.56 -6.88 17.93
N LEU A 131 -10.88 -6.89 16.77
CA LEU A 131 -10.00 -7.99 16.33
C LEU A 131 -8.61 -7.92 16.96
N VAL A 132 -8.27 -6.81 17.64
CA VAL A 132 -6.94 -6.58 18.19
C VAL A 132 -6.93 -6.93 19.68
N ASP A 133 -6.10 -7.89 20.05
CA ASP A 133 -5.83 -8.23 21.45
C ASP A 133 -4.88 -7.21 22.08
N PRO A 134 -5.29 -6.48 23.15
CA PRO A 134 -4.46 -5.45 23.78
C PRO A 134 -3.14 -5.97 24.36
N GLU A 135 -3.10 -7.21 24.84
CA GLU A 135 -1.87 -7.79 25.39
C GLU A 135 -0.88 -8.17 24.29
N ARG A 136 -1.38 -8.63 23.14
CA ARG A 136 -0.56 -8.88 21.96
C ARG A 136 -0.06 -7.57 21.33
N LEU A 137 -0.90 -6.52 21.36
CA LEU A 137 -0.53 -5.20 20.88
C LEU A 137 0.66 -4.62 21.67
N LYS A 138 0.64 -4.72 23.00
CA LYS A 138 1.76 -4.33 23.86
C LYS A 138 3.06 -5.09 23.56
N LYS A 139 2.95 -6.33 23.08
CA LYS A 139 4.07 -7.16 22.65
C LYS A 139 4.52 -6.89 21.21
N GLN A 140 3.91 -5.90 20.56
CA GLN A 140 4.18 -5.58 19.15
C GLN A 140 3.98 -6.75 18.18
N GLU A 141 2.95 -7.56 18.45
CA GLU A 141 2.56 -8.68 17.58
C GLU A 141 1.65 -8.25 16.41
N TYR A 142 1.52 -6.95 16.19
CA TYR A 142 0.89 -6.32 15.04
C TYR A 142 1.88 -5.39 14.35
N SER A 143 1.69 -5.18 13.06
CA SER A 143 2.56 -4.34 12.25
C SER A 143 1.77 -3.39 11.37
N LEU A 144 2.39 -2.25 11.08
CA LEU A 144 1.92 -1.25 10.15
C LEU A 144 2.88 -1.16 8.97
N THR A 145 2.33 -1.07 7.77
CA THR A 145 3.05 -0.74 6.55
C THR A 145 2.51 0.55 5.98
N ILE A 146 3.39 1.43 5.52
CA ILE A 146 3.04 2.62 4.77
C ILE A 146 3.79 2.54 3.45
N VAL A 147 3.08 2.72 2.35
CA VAL A 147 3.64 2.72 1.00
C VAL A 147 3.24 4.01 0.29
N CYS A 148 4.25 4.70 -0.24
CA CYS A 148 4.09 5.87 -1.08
C CYS A 148 5.00 5.68 -2.29
N CYS A 149 4.40 5.44 -3.46
CA CYS A 149 5.11 5.15 -4.69
C CYS A 149 4.62 6.07 -5.81
N SER A 150 5.54 6.58 -6.62
CA SER A 150 5.21 7.46 -7.74
C SER A 150 4.53 6.76 -8.92
N SER A 151 4.59 5.42 -8.96
CA SER A 151 3.94 4.59 -9.97
C SER A 151 3.20 3.44 -9.33
N TYR A 152 1.90 3.32 -9.58
CA TYR A 152 1.05 2.28 -9.01
C TYR A 152 1.47 0.87 -9.46
N TYR A 153 1.93 0.74 -10.71
CA TYR A 153 2.39 -0.53 -11.28
C TYR A 153 3.91 -0.66 -11.34
N GLY A 154 4.64 0.14 -10.58
CA GLY A 154 6.11 0.13 -10.56
C GLY A 154 6.71 -1.21 -10.14
N ASP A 155 6.00 -2.01 -9.36
CA ASP A 155 6.37 -3.36 -8.94
C ASP A 155 6.30 -4.40 -10.08
N PHE A 156 5.63 -4.09 -11.18
CA PHE A 156 5.64 -4.85 -12.43
C PHE A 156 6.64 -4.30 -13.46
N PHE A 157 7.55 -3.42 -13.04
CA PHE A 157 8.45 -2.66 -13.92
C PHE A 157 7.70 -1.76 -14.93
N GLU A 158 6.46 -1.43 -14.63
CA GLU A 158 5.62 -0.55 -15.42
C GLU A 158 5.40 0.75 -14.68
N GLY A 159 6.13 1.76 -15.07
CA GLY A 159 6.04 3.10 -14.52
C GLY A 159 6.44 4.12 -15.56
N ALA A 160 5.96 5.32 -15.41
CA ALA A 160 6.37 6.41 -16.25
C ALA A 160 7.64 7.08 -15.70
N ILE A 161 8.62 7.30 -16.55
CA ILE A 161 9.97 7.78 -16.17
C ILE A 161 9.91 9.14 -15.44
N ASP A 162 8.93 9.99 -15.76
CA ASP A 162 8.82 11.36 -15.23
C ASP A 162 7.75 11.50 -14.13
N SER A 163 7.30 10.39 -13.53
CA SER A 163 6.39 10.43 -12.38
C SER A 163 7.13 10.88 -11.13
N GLU A 164 6.64 11.93 -10.47
CA GLU A 164 7.23 12.53 -9.28
C GLU A 164 6.22 12.57 -8.13
N LEU A 165 6.49 11.87 -7.03
CA LEU A 165 5.74 11.96 -5.80
C LEU A 165 6.60 12.63 -4.72
N THR A 166 6.06 13.69 -4.11
CA THR A 166 6.65 14.39 -2.97
C THR A 166 5.70 14.26 -1.76
N ILE A 167 6.26 13.94 -0.59
CA ILE A 167 5.53 13.76 0.68
C ILE A 167 6.09 14.76 1.68
#